data_f8f87a5e867d12cc9ad5f2348a433151
#
_entry.id   f8f87a5e867d12cc9ad5f2348a433151
#
_cell.length_a   1.000
_cell.length_b   1.000
_cell.length_c   1.000
_cell.angle_alpha   90.00
_cell.angle_beta   90.00
_cell.angle_gamma   90.00
#
_symmetry.space_group_name_H-M   'P 1'
#
loop_
_entity.id
_entity.type
_entity.pdbx_description
1 polymer ?
#
loop_
_entity_poly.entity_id
_entity_poly.type
_entity_poly.pdbx_seq_one_letter_code
_entity_poly.pdbx_strand_id
1 'polypeptide(L)'
;MLATLAMLGTAPGQQSNAKLNYDAKATAAARVGYMPIRIELTSIKPDSVKKEPVYTGTARYGVIKAGDSKKSNVAVVLDEPAGGEFRVYVDSNADGDLTNDGDSLWSKKTDQGNGRTLYGPVDKTVKASYEGRGRKSVDTGISLYRIASPTLDALLMYRTGGRTGDVTIGGTTFKATLIENDTDGLYAKAVDDKDQPLPGNVKSGRPVWLILEANGKKQQVDIRMPFEVAGKSYVANASNDGSTLSVETTTRVAKKAPAAPQRPPILANGKDAPDFLVTTPEGAEIKLADYKGKVVILDFWATWCGPCMRSMPHLEEVWKKVQSKNVVVLAVCVWDDKSAYDKWVPENKSKFTFPLLFDAAAKDNAKSIASAKYGVSGIPSTFVIGADGKVVEGIVGFGGDSDKRVEEALKKAGISVD
;
A
#
# COMPACT_ATOMS: atom_id res chain seq x y z
N MET A 1 10.43 -63.95 -28.42
CA MET A 1 11.10 -62.81 -27.79
C MET A 1 10.07 -61.81 -27.42
N LEU A 2 9.60 -61.82 -26.17
CA LEU A 2 8.70 -60.81 -25.62
C LEU A 2 9.54 -59.69 -25.08
N ALA A 3 9.39 -58.50 -25.63
CA ALA A 3 9.99 -57.29 -25.10
C ALA A 3 9.10 -56.74 -23.98
N THR A 4 9.58 -56.81 -22.76
CA THR A 4 8.95 -56.23 -21.58
C THR A 4 9.19 -54.72 -21.62
N LEU A 5 8.10 -53.96 -21.87
CA LEU A 5 8.13 -52.50 -21.78
C LEU A 5 8.12 -52.13 -20.30
N ALA A 6 9.28 -51.71 -19.79
CA ALA A 6 9.39 -51.18 -18.45
C ALA A 6 8.69 -49.80 -18.42
N MET A 7 7.55 -49.74 -17.76
CA MET A 7 6.94 -48.44 -17.37
C MET A 7 7.90 -47.75 -16.39
N LEU A 8 8.57 -46.70 -16.86
CA LEU A 8 9.26 -45.77 -15.99
C LEU A 8 8.16 -45.06 -15.14
N GLY A 9 7.96 -45.56 -13.94
CA GLY A 9 7.17 -44.89 -12.94
C GLY A 9 7.84 -43.54 -12.62
N THR A 10 7.14 -42.47 -12.89
CA THR A 10 7.55 -41.15 -12.40
C THR A 10 7.67 -41.22 -10.89
N ALA A 11 8.86 -40.96 -10.36
CA ALA A 11 9.07 -40.84 -8.92
C ALA A 11 8.07 -39.83 -8.35
N PRO A 12 7.43 -40.11 -7.20
CA PRO A 12 6.52 -39.16 -6.58
C PRO A 12 7.28 -37.85 -6.37
N GLY A 13 6.69 -36.75 -6.82
CA GLY A 13 7.29 -35.41 -6.70
C GLY A 13 7.71 -35.13 -5.26
N GLN A 14 8.89 -34.59 -5.10
CA GLN A 14 9.43 -34.24 -3.79
C GLN A 14 8.50 -33.20 -3.14
N GLN A 15 7.73 -33.61 -2.15
CA GLN A 15 6.83 -32.76 -1.39
C GLN A 15 7.51 -32.34 -0.08
N SER A 16 7.46 -31.07 0.24
CA SER A 16 7.92 -30.52 1.51
C SER A 16 6.74 -29.89 2.24
N ASN A 17 6.58 -30.23 3.52
CA ASN A 17 5.53 -29.67 4.38
C ASN A 17 6.16 -28.89 5.53
N ALA A 18 5.58 -27.75 5.86
CA ALA A 18 6.02 -26.90 6.96
C ALA A 18 4.83 -26.50 7.83
N LYS A 19 5.07 -26.41 9.15
CA LYS A 19 4.18 -25.72 10.06
C LYS A 19 4.61 -24.27 10.19
N LEU A 20 3.66 -23.35 10.09
CA LEU A 20 3.91 -21.93 10.23
C LEU A 20 3.20 -21.40 11.47
N ASN A 21 3.92 -20.62 12.25
CA ASN A 21 3.41 -19.99 13.46
C ASN A 21 3.00 -18.54 13.17
N TYR A 22 2.05 -18.04 13.93
CA TYR A 22 1.67 -16.63 13.84
C TYR A 22 2.81 -15.74 14.35
N ASP A 23 3.11 -14.70 13.58
CA ASP A 23 4.07 -13.66 13.92
C ASP A 23 3.41 -12.30 13.72
N ALA A 24 3.19 -11.56 14.80
CA ALA A 24 2.52 -10.25 14.79
C ALA A 24 3.31 -9.17 14.01
N LYS A 25 4.61 -9.37 13.79
CA LYS A 25 5.51 -8.43 13.11
C LYS A 25 5.96 -8.90 11.72
N ALA A 26 5.38 -9.98 11.22
CA ALA A 26 5.81 -10.61 9.97
C ALA A 26 5.84 -9.62 8.78
N THR A 27 4.84 -8.77 8.65
CA THR A 27 4.73 -7.79 7.55
C THR A 27 5.87 -6.78 7.60
N ALA A 28 6.19 -6.24 8.77
CA ALA A 28 7.29 -5.29 8.95
C ALA A 28 8.66 -5.96 8.72
N ALA A 29 8.86 -7.17 9.24
CA ALA A 29 10.09 -7.94 9.06
C ALA A 29 10.32 -8.30 7.58
N ALA A 30 9.25 -8.61 6.86
CA ALA A 30 9.32 -8.95 5.44
C ALA A 30 9.52 -7.74 4.54
N ARG A 31 9.30 -6.51 5.02
CA ARG A 31 9.32 -5.26 4.25
C ARG A 31 8.36 -5.30 3.05
N VAL A 32 7.20 -5.88 3.24
CA VAL A 32 6.14 -5.90 2.22
C VAL A 32 5.45 -4.55 2.21
N GLY A 33 5.11 -4.08 1.00
CA GLY A 33 4.51 -2.76 0.82
C GLY A 33 3.21 -2.58 1.62
N TYR A 34 3.06 -1.41 2.20
CA TYR A 34 1.88 -0.97 2.92
C TYR A 34 0.68 -0.88 1.97
N MET A 35 -0.38 -1.64 2.26
CA MET A 35 -1.60 -1.67 1.46
C MET A 35 -2.83 -1.56 2.35
N PRO A 36 -3.21 -0.34 2.76
CA PRO A 36 -4.36 -0.13 3.62
C PRO A 36 -5.67 -0.43 2.91
N ILE A 37 -6.64 -0.87 3.70
CA ILE A 37 -8.04 -1.02 3.30
C ILE A 37 -8.87 0.00 4.06
N ARG A 38 -9.77 0.66 3.34
CA ARG A 38 -10.75 1.54 3.93
C ARG A 38 -11.87 0.72 4.56
N ILE A 39 -12.19 1.02 5.82
CA ILE A 39 -13.35 0.48 6.52
C ILE A 39 -14.50 1.48 6.29
N GLU A 40 -15.56 1.01 5.67
CA GLU A 40 -16.77 1.80 5.50
C GLU A 40 -17.46 1.99 6.85
N LEU A 41 -17.73 3.24 7.18
CA LEU A 41 -18.38 3.64 8.43
C LEU A 41 -19.83 4.04 8.17
N THR A 42 -20.74 3.52 8.98
CA THR A 42 -22.17 3.79 8.92
C THR A 42 -22.72 4.17 10.29
N SER A 43 -23.93 4.74 10.34
CA SER A 43 -24.68 4.94 11.59
C SER A 43 -25.46 3.69 12.01
N ILE A 44 -25.46 2.63 11.20
CA ILE A 44 -26.22 1.41 11.46
C ILE A 44 -25.35 0.46 12.28
N LYS A 45 -25.85 0.11 13.46
CA LYS A 45 -25.22 -0.86 14.35
C LYS A 45 -25.26 -2.27 13.72
N PRO A 46 -24.11 -2.96 13.60
CA PRO A 46 -24.09 -4.35 13.15
C PRO A 46 -24.77 -5.31 14.15
N ASP A 47 -25.45 -6.33 13.66
CA ASP A 47 -26.09 -7.38 14.50
C ASP A 47 -25.09 -8.13 15.37
N SER A 48 -23.81 -8.13 15.01
CA SER A 48 -22.74 -8.73 15.81
C SER A 48 -22.48 -8.01 17.13
N VAL A 49 -22.82 -6.71 17.24
CA VAL A 49 -22.61 -5.91 18.45
C VAL A 49 -23.80 -6.12 19.41
N LYS A 50 -23.54 -6.80 20.52
CA LYS A 50 -24.55 -7.14 21.54
C LYS A 50 -24.51 -6.19 22.73
N LYS A 51 -23.32 -5.76 23.12
CA LYS A 51 -23.11 -4.86 24.25
C LYS A 51 -22.15 -3.75 23.88
N GLU A 52 -22.49 -2.53 24.30
CA GLU A 52 -21.78 -1.31 23.94
C GLU A 52 -21.34 -0.54 25.18
N PRO A 53 -20.21 0.19 25.10
CA PRO A 53 -19.89 1.19 26.11
C PRO A 53 -20.81 2.40 26.00
N VAL A 54 -20.75 3.28 26.97
CA VAL A 54 -21.38 4.60 26.85
C VAL A 54 -20.49 5.46 25.95
N TYR A 55 -21.03 5.88 24.82
CA TYR A 55 -20.33 6.77 23.90
C TYR A 55 -20.45 8.23 24.37
N THR A 56 -19.44 9.02 24.08
CA THR A 56 -19.40 10.46 24.39
C THR A 56 -19.74 11.35 23.20
N GLY A 57 -19.63 10.78 21.99
CA GLY A 57 -19.99 11.40 20.72
C GLY A 57 -21.00 10.56 19.93
N THR A 58 -21.03 10.76 18.62
CA THR A 58 -21.86 9.96 17.72
C THR A 58 -21.11 8.73 17.29
N ALA A 59 -21.60 7.55 17.67
CA ALA A 59 -21.01 6.28 17.28
C ALA A 59 -21.14 6.03 15.77
N ARG A 60 -20.05 5.63 15.12
CA ARG A 60 -20.03 5.18 13.73
C ARG A 60 -19.45 3.78 13.67
N TYR A 61 -20.14 2.89 13.00
CA TYR A 61 -19.88 1.47 12.98
C TYR A 61 -19.22 1.05 11.65
N GLY A 62 -18.23 0.20 11.75
CA GLY A 62 -17.60 -0.48 10.64
C GLY A 62 -17.43 -1.96 10.93
N VAL A 63 -17.14 -2.75 9.89
CA VAL A 63 -16.90 -4.19 10.00
C VAL A 63 -15.61 -4.56 9.29
N ILE A 64 -14.75 -5.29 10.00
CA ILE A 64 -13.57 -5.92 9.45
C ILE A 64 -13.91 -7.39 9.24
N LYS A 65 -13.73 -7.91 8.02
CA LYS A 65 -13.84 -9.33 7.77
C LYS A 65 -12.49 -10.01 8.05
N ALA A 66 -12.48 -10.93 9.03
CA ALA A 66 -11.29 -11.66 9.42
C ALA A 66 -11.53 -13.18 9.38
N GLY A 67 -11.28 -13.78 8.20
CA GLY A 67 -11.55 -15.19 7.89
C GLY A 67 -12.78 -15.39 7.01
N ASP A 68 -13.18 -16.66 6.80
CA ASP A 68 -14.26 -17.06 5.89
C ASP A 68 -15.55 -17.51 6.59
N SER A 69 -15.52 -17.61 7.90
CA SER A 69 -16.68 -18.03 8.69
C SER A 69 -17.76 -16.93 8.73
N LYS A 70 -19.01 -17.34 8.95
CA LYS A 70 -20.12 -16.40 9.19
C LYS A 70 -19.88 -15.52 10.41
N LYS A 71 -19.03 -15.96 11.35
CA LYS A 71 -18.62 -15.23 12.56
C LYS A 71 -17.30 -14.48 12.37
N SER A 72 -16.83 -14.29 11.15
CA SER A 72 -15.56 -13.60 10.86
C SER A 72 -15.66 -12.08 10.84
N ASN A 73 -16.82 -11.51 11.15
CA ASN A 73 -17.04 -10.09 11.21
C ASN A 73 -16.61 -9.54 12.57
N VAL A 74 -15.58 -8.74 12.57
CA VAL A 74 -15.10 -7.99 13.75
C VAL A 74 -15.68 -6.59 13.67
N ALA A 75 -16.48 -6.21 14.67
CA ALA A 75 -17.05 -4.88 14.74
C ALA A 75 -15.98 -3.86 15.14
N VAL A 76 -16.03 -2.69 14.52
CA VAL A 76 -15.22 -1.52 14.87
C VAL A 76 -16.16 -0.34 15.07
N VAL A 77 -16.00 0.39 16.16
CA VAL A 77 -16.81 1.58 16.42
C VAL A 77 -15.92 2.77 16.72
N LEU A 78 -16.18 3.86 16.03
CA LEU A 78 -15.59 5.16 16.32
C LEU A 78 -16.54 5.97 17.21
N ASP A 79 -16.01 6.53 18.29
CA ASP A 79 -16.62 7.54 19.13
C ASP A 79 -15.80 8.83 19.03
N GLU A 80 -16.35 9.83 18.37
CA GLU A 80 -15.65 11.07 18.04
C GLU A 80 -16.46 12.27 18.56
N PRO A 81 -16.40 12.58 19.86
CA PRO A 81 -17.10 13.72 20.43
C PRO A 81 -16.51 15.05 19.97
N ALA A 82 -17.36 16.06 19.80
CA ALA A 82 -16.92 17.41 19.52
C ALA A 82 -16.12 17.96 20.72
N GLY A 83 -14.80 18.18 20.52
CA GLY A 83 -13.91 18.71 21.55
C GLY A 83 -13.44 17.70 22.60
N GLY A 84 -13.70 16.40 22.40
CA GLY A 84 -13.29 15.33 23.31
C GLY A 84 -12.17 14.43 22.78
N GLU A 85 -11.86 13.38 23.52
CA GLU A 85 -10.92 12.34 23.12
C GLU A 85 -11.59 11.34 22.19
N PHE A 86 -10.95 11.07 21.06
CA PHE A 86 -11.42 10.06 20.12
C PHE A 86 -11.14 8.65 20.66
N ARG A 87 -12.11 7.76 20.44
CA ARG A 87 -12.02 6.36 20.83
C ARG A 87 -12.32 5.45 19.66
N VAL A 88 -11.63 4.32 19.62
CA VAL A 88 -11.88 3.23 18.69
C VAL A 88 -12.08 1.95 19.47
N TYR A 89 -13.27 1.41 19.42
CA TYR A 89 -13.61 0.13 20.01
C TYR A 89 -13.51 -0.93 18.91
N VAL A 90 -12.93 -2.07 19.24
CA VAL A 90 -12.75 -3.18 18.31
C VAL A 90 -13.15 -4.44 19.04
N ASP A 91 -14.16 -5.16 18.56
CA ASP A 91 -14.58 -6.47 19.07
C ASP A 91 -13.50 -7.51 18.79
N SER A 92 -12.40 -7.44 19.52
CA SER A 92 -11.17 -8.16 19.21
C SER A 92 -11.28 -9.66 19.46
N ASN A 93 -12.12 -10.07 20.37
CA ASN A 93 -12.38 -11.47 20.70
C ASN A 93 -13.60 -12.07 19.97
N ALA A 94 -14.32 -11.23 19.20
CA ALA A 94 -15.51 -11.58 18.42
C ALA A 94 -16.67 -12.16 19.25
N ASP A 95 -16.87 -11.67 20.47
CA ASP A 95 -17.99 -12.06 21.34
C ASP A 95 -19.20 -11.09 21.26
N GLY A 96 -19.00 -9.93 20.66
CA GLY A 96 -19.99 -8.88 20.50
C GLY A 96 -20.07 -7.90 21.68
N ASP A 97 -19.19 -7.99 22.66
CA ASP A 97 -19.12 -7.09 23.83
C ASP A 97 -17.93 -6.14 23.68
N LEU A 98 -18.21 -4.91 23.26
CA LEU A 98 -17.18 -3.87 23.06
C LEU A 98 -16.64 -3.28 24.38
N THR A 99 -17.10 -3.74 25.54
CA THR A 99 -16.70 -3.21 26.83
C THR A 99 -15.53 -3.99 27.45
N ASN A 100 -15.15 -5.13 26.88
CA ASN A 100 -14.15 -6.04 27.42
C ASN A 100 -12.86 -6.15 26.57
N ASP A 101 -12.73 -5.34 25.50
CA ASP A 101 -11.63 -5.41 24.52
C ASP A 101 -10.43 -4.50 24.84
N GLY A 102 -10.34 -4.03 26.08
CA GLY A 102 -9.24 -3.21 26.58
C GLY A 102 -9.36 -1.72 26.18
N ASP A 103 -8.22 -1.04 26.17
CA ASP A 103 -8.19 0.40 25.96
C ASP A 103 -8.65 0.77 24.55
N SER A 104 -9.58 1.73 24.48
CA SER A 104 -10.16 2.27 23.26
C SER A 104 -9.65 3.67 22.91
N LEU A 105 -8.86 4.31 23.78
CA LEU A 105 -8.39 5.67 23.59
C LEU A 105 -7.46 5.76 22.39
N TRP A 106 -7.73 6.73 21.51
CA TRP A 106 -6.85 7.02 20.40
C TRP A 106 -5.82 8.10 20.76
N SER A 107 -4.79 7.67 21.51
CA SER A 107 -3.80 8.55 22.11
C SER A 107 -2.83 9.20 21.13
N LYS A 108 -2.55 8.54 19.99
CA LYS A 108 -1.63 9.08 18.98
C LYS A 108 -2.41 9.99 18.02
N LYS A 109 -2.16 11.29 18.13
CA LYS A 109 -2.77 12.31 17.31
C LYS A 109 -1.70 13.21 16.71
N THR A 110 -1.76 13.43 15.41
CA THR A 110 -0.86 14.35 14.70
C THR A 110 -1.71 15.30 13.88
N ASP A 111 -1.64 16.58 14.20
CA ASP A 111 -2.18 17.63 13.36
C ASP A 111 -1.32 17.75 12.11
N GLN A 112 -1.93 17.67 10.96
CA GLN A 112 -1.27 17.76 9.66
C GLN A 112 -1.51 19.10 8.98
N GLY A 113 -2.09 20.06 9.69
CA GLY A 113 -2.52 21.33 9.14
C GLY A 113 -3.78 21.22 8.29
N ASN A 114 -4.30 22.37 7.85
CA ASN A 114 -5.48 22.46 6.96
C ASN A 114 -6.73 21.72 7.45
N GLY A 115 -6.94 21.64 8.76
CA GLY A 115 -8.06 20.94 9.36
C GLY A 115 -7.98 19.42 9.22
N ARG A 116 -6.82 18.87 8.88
CA ARG A 116 -6.56 17.44 8.77
C ARG A 116 -5.84 16.92 10.00
N THR A 117 -6.39 15.91 10.62
CA THR A 117 -5.78 15.21 11.75
C THR A 117 -5.62 13.73 11.40
N LEU A 118 -4.43 13.19 11.68
CA LEU A 118 -4.15 11.77 11.64
C LEU A 118 -4.16 11.22 13.06
N TYR A 119 -4.97 10.18 13.29
CA TYR A 119 -5.01 9.41 14.53
C TYR A 119 -4.42 8.02 14.31
N GLY A 120 -3.61 7.54 15.23
CA GLY A 120 -2.98 6.23 15.17
C GLY A 120 -1.54 6.24 14.66
N PRO A 121 -0.96 5.06 14.42
CA PRO A 121 -1.62 3.76 14.40
C PRO A 121 -2.05 3.26 15.80
N VAL A 122 -3.13 2.48 15.81
CA VAL A 122 -3.57 1.65 16.96
C VAL A 122 -3.48 0.20 16.52
N ASP A 123 -2.59 -0.55 17.16
CA ASP A 123 -2.40 -1.97 16.92
C ASP A 123 -3.35 -2.79 17.78
N LYS A 124 -4.06 -3.71 17.17
CA LYS A 124 -4.97 -4.65 17.81
C LYS A 124 -4.69 -6.07 17.31
N THR A 125 -4.93 -7.03 18.18
CA THR A 125 -5.01 -8.44 17.77
C THR A 125 -6.48 -8.83 17.76
N VAL A 126 -6.97 -9.31 16.62
CA VAL A 126 -8.36 -9.74 16.44
C VAL A 126 -8.43 -11.24 16.17
N LYS A 127 -9.58 -11.86 16.46
CA LYS A 127 -9.83 -13.27 16.20
C LYS A 127 -10.33 -13.44 14.75
N ALA A 128 -9.50 -13.99 13.88
CA ALA A 128 -9.94 -14.46 12.58
C ALA A 128 -10.59 -15.85 12.71
N SER A 129 -11.77 -16.04 12.13
CA SER A 129 -12.54 -17.27 12.21
C SER A 129 -12.70 -17.93 10.85
N TYR A 130 -12.45 -19.26 10.77
CA TYR A 130 -12.47 -20.02 9.53
C TYR A 130 -13.53 -21.13 9.56
N GLU A 131 -14.17 -21.41 8.40
CA GLU A 131 -15.05 -22.55 8.22
C GLU A 131 -14.25 -23.74 7.66
N GLY A 132 -14.46 -24.92 8.19
CA GLY A 132 -13.80 -26.15 7.71
C GLY A 132 -13.56 -27.17 8.81
N ARG A 133 -12.87 -28.28 8.49
CA ARG A 133 -12.52 -29.33 9.45
C ARG A 133 -11.60 -28.73 10.53
N GLY A 134 -12.17 -28.56 11.72
CA GLY A 134 -11.47 -28.02 12.88
C GLY A 134 -11.51 -26.50 12.97
N ARG A 135 -12.70 -25.87 12.88
CA ARG A 135 -12.96 -24.45 13.11
C ARG A 135 -11.96 -23.85 14.10
N LYS A 136 -10.93 -23.22 13.61
CA LYS A 136 -9.94 -22.54 14.47
C LYS A 136 -10.13 -21.05 14.35
N SER A 137 -10.36 -20.41 15.50
CA SER A 137 -10.14 -18.99 15.62
C SER A 137 -8.65 -18.77 15.85
N VAL A 138 -8.03 -17.88 15.09
CA VAL A 138 -6.61 -17.57 15.20
C VAL A 138 -6.40 -16.08 15.38
N ASP A 139 -5.37 -15.74 16.12
CA ASP A 139 -4.99 -14.36 16.33
C ASP A 139 -4.45 -13.75 15.04
N THR A 140 -4.88 -12.53 14.76
CA THR A 140 -4.49 -11.77 13.58
C THR A 140 -4.21 -10.33 13.97
N GLY A 141 -3.02 -9.83 13.68
CA GLY A 141 -2.64 -8.45 13.94
C GLY A 141 -3.20 -7.50 12.88
N ILE A 142 -3.78 -6.42 13.34
CA ILE A 142 -4.23 -5.31 12.52
C ILE A 142 -3.71 -4.00 13.10
N SER A 143 -3.55 -3.01 12.25
CA SER A 143 -3.24 -1.65 12.64
C SER A 143 -4.26 -0.71 12.03
N LEU A 144 -4.86 0.11 12.88
CA LEU A 144 -5.91 1.06 12.51
C LEU A 144 -5.34 2.48 12.55
N TYR A 145 -5.74 3.30 11.60
CA TYR A 145 -5.54 4.74 11.68
C TYR A 145 -6.70 5.48 11.02
N ARG A 146 -6.94 6.66 11.56
CA ARG A 146 -8.04 7.53 11.20
C ARG A 146 -7.51 8.79 10.56
N ILE A 147 -8.05 9.13 9.41
CA ILE A 147 -7.85 10.44 8.80
C ILE A 147 -9.13 11.21 8.96
N ALA A 148 -9.08 12.31 9.70
CA ALA A 148 -10.17 13.24 9.85
C ALA A 148 -9.83 14.56 9.17
N SER A 149 -10.56 14.92 8.13
CA SER A 149 -10.46 16.21 7.45
C SER A 149 -11.77 16.56 6.77
N PRO A 150 -11.99 17.82 6.40
CA PRO A 150 -13.19 18.22 5.65
C PRO A 150 -13.36 17.51 4.31
N THR A 151 -12.24 17.07 3.70
CA THR A 151 -12.23 16.46 2.35
C THR A 151 -11.99 14.95 2.37
N LEU A 152 -11.47 14.41 3.46
CA LEU A 152 -11.18 12.98 3.60
C LEU A 152 -11.51 12.50 5.00
N ASP A 153 -12.62 11.79 5.10
CA ASP A 153 -13.07 11.10 6.30
C ASP A 153 -12.89 9.59 6.09
N ALA A 154 -11.84 9.01 6.67
CA ALA A 154 -11.50 7.62 6.44
C ALA A 154 -10.96 6.92 7.69
N LEU A 155 -11.51 5.74 7.97
CA LEU A 155 -10.89 4.75 8.84
C LEU A 155 -10.16 3.74 7.95
N LEU A 156 -8.89 3.54 8.20
CA LEU A 156 -8.03 2.69 7.41
C LEU A 156 -7.43 1.60 8.30
N MET A 157 -7.28 0.42 7.72
CA MET A 157 -6.69 -0.74 8.36
C MET A 157 -5.63 -1.38 7.47
N TYR A 158 -4.60 -1.93 8.05
CA TYR A 158 -3.69 -2.86 7.39
C TYR A 158 -3.32 -4.01 8.31
N ARG A 159 -2.92 -5.13 7.75
CA ARG A 159 -2.41 -6.25 8.52
C ARG A 159 -0.97 -6.03 8.94
N THR A 160 -0.65 -6.43 10.14
CA THR A 160 0.71 -6.38 10.68
C THR A 160 1.31 -7.77 10.84
N GLY A 161 0.47 -8.78 11.02
CA GLY A 161 0.88 -10.16 11.24
C GLY A 161 0.96 -10.99 9.95
N GLY A 162 1.55 -12.15 10.08
CA GLY A 162 1.65 -13.19 9.06
C GLY A 162 1.97 -14.54 9.69
N ARG A 163 2.44 -15.47 8.87
CA ARG A 163 2.85 -16.81 9.30
C ARG A 163 4.32 -17.03 8.98
N THR A 164 5.08 -17.55 9.93
CA THR A 164 6.52 -17.80 9.75
C THR A 164 6.91 -19.21 10.20
N GLY A 165 7.87 -19.80 9.50
CA GLY A 165 8.43 -21.11 9.83
C GLY A 165 9.51 -21.49 8.81
N ASP A 166 10.07 -22.69 8.98
CA ASP A 166 11.09 -23.17 8.06
C ASP A 166 10.51 -24.19 7.11
N VAL A 167 10.93 -24.11 5.83
CA VAL A 167 10.57 -25.07 4.78
C VAL A 167 11.82 -25.48 3.99
N THR A 168 11.97 -26.77 3.74
CA THR A 168 13.10 -27.28 2.94
C THR A 168 12.64 -27.53 1.51
N ILE A 169 13.24 -26.85 0.53
CA ILE A 169 12.89 -26.96 -0.89
C ILE A 169 14.18 -27.28 -1.66
N GLY A 170 14.17 -28.37 -2.41
CA GLY A 170 15.34 -28.74 -3.22
C GLY A 170 16.64 -28.91 -2.41
N GLY A 171 16.54 -29.36 -1.16
CA GLY A 171 17.69 -29.53 -0.26
C GLY A 171 18.15 -28.25 0.46
N THR A 172 17.53 -27.12 0.20
CA THR A 172 17.82 -25.84 0.89
C THR A 172 16.71 -25.52 1.87
N THR A 173 17.07 -25.20 3.12
CA THR A 173 16.11 -24.73 4.12
C THR A 173 15.96 -23.22 4.04
N PHE A 174 14.73 -22.77 3.87
CA PHE A 174 14.32 -21.37 3.81
C PHE A 174 13.52 -20.99 5.03
N LYS A 175 13.76 -19.80 5.56
CA LYS A 175 12.78 -19.14 6.41
C LYS A 175 11.64 -18.69 5.51
N ALA A 176 10.47 -19.29 5.69
CA ALA A 176 9.27 -18.95 4.97
C ALA A 176 8.45 -17.93 5.76
N THR A 177 8.00 -16.86 5.10
CA THR A 177 7.05 -15.90 5.65
C THR A 177 5.87 -15.79 4.71
N LEU A 178 4.67 -16.06 5.20
CA LEU A 178 3.43 -16.02 4.45
C LEU A 178 2.60 -14.81 4.88
N ILE A 179 2.28 -13.92 3.94
CA ILE A 179 1.59 -12.66 4.18
C ILE A 179 0.36 -12.57 3.27
N GLU A 180 -0.78 -12.41 3.89
CA GLU A 180 -2.04 -12.16 3.21
C GLU A 180 -2.25 -10.64 3.05
N ASN A 181 -2.68 -10.19 1.87
CA ASN A 181 -2.71 -8.77 1.49
C ASN A 181 -4.11 -8.20 1.24
N ASP A 182 -5.14 -9.03 1.21
CA ASP A 182 -6.51 -8.59 0.92
C ASP A 182 -7.40 -8.50 2.16
N THR A 183 -6.81 -8.81 3.33
CA THR A 183 -7.44 -8.72 4.65
C THR A 183 -8.71 -9.57 4.83
N ASP A 184 -8.97 -10.51 3.89
CA ASP A 184 -10.03 -11.48 4.08
C ASP A 184 -9.66 -12.60 5.05
N GLY A 185 -8.38 -12.65 5.45
CA GLY A 185 -7.84 -13.61 6.39
C GLY A 185 -7.52 -14.97 5.79
N LEU A 186 -7.64 -15.15 4.49
CA LEU A 186 -7.40 -16.42 3.82
C LEU A 186 -6.01 -16.47 3.20
N TYR A 187 -5.24 -17.47 3.58
CA TYR A 187 -3.94 -17.77 3.01
C TYR A 187 -4.00 -18.76 1.86
N ALA A 188 -5.04 -19.62 1.82
CA ALA A 188 -5.27 -20.52 0.70
C ALA A 188 -5.83 -19.74 -0.49
N LYS A 189 -5.07 -19.66 -1.55
CA LYS A 189 -5.48 -19.05 -2.82
C LYS A 189 -5.31 -20.09 -3.92
N ALA A 190 -6.42 -20.53 -4.49
CA ALA A 190 -6.40 -21.46 -5.60
C ALA A 190 -6.56 -20.75 -6.94
N VAL A 191 -5.90 -21.25 -7.95
CA VAL A 191 -6.05 -20.83 -9.34
C VAL A 191 -6.44 -22.03 -10.19
N ASP A 192 -7.10 -21.78 -11.32
CA ASP A 192 -7.38 -22.79 -12.34
C ASP A 192 -6.12 -23.11 -13.18
N ASP A 193 -6.28 -24.02 -14.14
CA ASP A 193 -5.19 -24.46 -15.04
C ASP A 193 -4.67 -23.32 -15.95
N LYS A 194 -5.38 -22.20 -16.02
CA LYS A 194 -4.99 -21.00 -16.78
C LYS A 194 -4.42 -19.90 -15.91
N ASP A 195 -4.07 -20.20 -14.66
CA ASP A 195 -3.57 -19.24 -13.65
C ASP A 195 -4.59 -18.13 -13.30
N GLN A 196 -5.89 -18.38 -13.54
CA GLN A 196 -6.94 -17.47 -13.14
C GLN A 196 -7.47 -17.81 -11.74
N PRO A 197 -7.77 -16.81 -10.91
CA PRO A 197 -8.36 -17.05 -9.60
C PRO A 197 -9.67 -17.80 -9.70
N LEU A 198 -9.85 -18.85 -8.88
CA LEU A 198 -11.11 -19.60 -8.85
C LEU A 198 -12.26 -18.71 -8.31
N PRO A 199 -13.48 -18.84 -8.89
CA PRO A 199 -14.65 -18.11 -8.42
C PRO A 199 -14.91 -18.38 -6.93
N GLY A 200 -15.18 -17.33 -6.16
CA GLY A 200 -15.52 -17.41 -4.73
C GLY A 200 -14.35 -17.16 -3.76
N ASN A 201 -13.09 -17.27 -4.18
CA ASN A 201 -11.93 -17.11 -3.31
C ASN A 201 -11.19 -15.77 -3.45
N VAL A 202 -11.65 -14.87 -4.33
CA VAL A 202 -10.93 -13.61 -4.56
C VAL A 202 -11.89 -12.46 -4.79
N LYS A 203 -12.20 -11.72 -3.75
CA LYS A 203 -12.86 -10.39 -3.91
C LYS A 203 -11.90 -9.28 -4.34
N SER A 204 -10.61 -9.40 -4.07
CA SER A 204 -9.68 -8.29 -4.27
C SER A 204 -8.60 -8.54 -5.32
N GLY A 205 -8.44 -9.76 -5.83
CA GLY A 205 -7.35 -10.08 -6.78
C GLY A 205 -5.93 -9.95 -6.21
N ARG A 206 -5.80 -9.61 -4.92
CA ARG A 206 -4.49 -9.39 -4.29
C ARG A 206 -3.82 -10.72 -3.96
N PRO A 207 -2.49 -10.84 -4.15
CA PRO A 207 -1.76 -12.05 -3.87
C PRO A 207 -1.59 -12.31 -2.37
N VAL A 208 -1.49 -13.58 -1.99
CA VAL A 208 -0.79 -13.98 -0.77
C VAL A 208 0.68 -14.14 -1.11
N TRP A 209 1.52 -13.40 -0.41
CA TRP A 209 2.96 -13.45 -0.64
C TRP A 209 3.60 -14.55 0.21
N LEU A 210 4.32 -15.44 -0.46
CA LEU A 210 5.29 -16.34 0.16
C LEU A 210 6.68 -15.74 -0.03
N ILE A 211 7.34 -15.40 1.08
CA ILE A 211 8.71 -14.88 1.08
C ILE A 211 9.62 -16.00 1.58
N LEU A 212 10.55 -16.39 0.75
CA LEU A 212 11.56 -17.41 1.04
C LEU A 212 12.91 -16.73 1.24
N GLU A 213 13.51 -16.91 2.40
CA GLU A 213 14.80 -16.31 2.73
C GLU A 213 15.82 -17.39 3.11
N ALA A 214 16.93 -17.45 2.40
CA ALA A 214 18.08 -18.31 2.69
C ALA A 214 19.37 -17.64 2.24
N ASN A 215 20.46 -17.83 3.01
CA ASN A 215 21.80 -17.33 2.66
C ASN A 215 21.83 -15.83 2.33
N GLY A 216 21.05 -15.02 3.06
CA GLY A 216 20.95 -13.56 2.84
C GLY A 216 20.20 -13.15 1.56
N LYS A 217 19.66 -14.08 0.81
CA LYS A 217 18.83 -13.82 -0.38
C LYS A 217 17.36 -14.00 -0.04
N LYS A 218 16.54 -13.08 -0.56
CA LYS A 218 15.07 -13.12 -0.46
C LYS A 218 14.48 -13.36 -1.85
N GLN A 219 13.46 -14.25 -1.90
CA GLN A 219 12.61 -14.44 -3.05
C GLN A 219 11.15 -14.20 -2.60
N GLN A 220 10.43 -13.34 -3.28
CA GLN A 220 9.01 -13.09 -3.05
C GLN A 220 8.21 -13.76 -4.16
N VAL A 221 7.25 -14.56 -3.77
CA VAL A 221 6.43 -15.40 -4.65
C VAL A 221 4.96 -15.12 -4.39
N ASP A 222 4.17 -14.93 -5.45
CA ASP A 222 2.71 -15.06 -5.35
C ASP A 222 2.38 -16.56 -5.18
N ILE A 223 1.78 -16.94 -4.06
CA ILE A 223 1.53 -18.37 -3.76
C ILE A 223 0.69 -19.09 -4.84
N ARG A 224 -0.03 -18.34 -5.65
CA ARG A 224 -0.86 -18.86 -6.75
C ARG A 224 -0.02 -19.32 -7.95
N MET A 225 1.21 -18.84 -8.04
CA MET A 225 2.04 -19.02 -9.22
C MET A 225 3.15 -20.03 -8.97
N PRO A 226 3.55 -20.83 -9.99
CA PRO A 226 4.76 -21.62 -9.92
C PRO A 226 5.98 -20.72 -9.70
N PHE A 227 6.96 -21.19 -8.96
CA PHE A 227 8.22 -20.49 -8.71
C PHE A 227 9.42 -21.44 -8.86
N GLU A 228 10.60 -20.90 -9.01
CA GLU A 228 11.80 -21.67 -9.25
C GLU A 228 12.75 -21.63 -8.03
N VAL A 229 13.27 -22.80 -7.67
CA VAL A 229 14.37 -22.96 -6.71
C VAL A 229 15.38 -23.91 -7.31
N ALA A 230 16.63 -23.49 -7.40
CA ALA A 230 17.76 -24.30 -7.92
C ALA A 230 17.46 -24.98 -9.29
N GLY A 231 16.83 -24.24 -10.21
CA GLY A 231 16.52 -24.72 -11.56
C GLY A 231 15.35 -25.70 -11.67
N LYS A 232 14.58 -25.89 -10.59
CA LYS A 232 13.35 -26.72 -10.59
C LYS A 232 12.14 -25.85 -10.26
N SER A 233 11.02 -26.14 -10.92
CA SER A 233 9.74 -25.45 -10.67
C SER A 233 8.95 -26.11 -9.54
N TYR A 234 8.36 -25.28 -8.70
CA TYR A 234 7.55 -25.66 -7.54
C TYR A 234 6.23 -24.89 -7.53
N VAL A 235 5.23 -25.47 -6.89
CA VAL A 235 4.00 -24.81 -6.48
C VAL A 235 3.87 -24.89 -4.97
N ALA A 236 3.27 -23.86 -4.38
CA ALA A 236 3.02 -23.83 -2.93
C ALA A 236 1.52 -23.75 -2.66
N ASN A 237 1.08 -24.45 -1.60
CA ASN A 237 -0.29 -24.41 -1.11
C ASN A 237 -0.27 -24.15 0.40
N ALA A 238 -1.11 -23.27 0.86
CA ALA A 238 -1.30 -23.01 2.29
C ALA A 238 -2.68 -23.46 2.76
N SER A 239 -2.81 -23.81 4.04
CA SER A 239 -4.12 -23.93 4.68
C SER A 239 -4.83 -22.56 4.71
N ASN A 240 -6.16 -22.56 4.86
CA ASN A 240 -6.94 -21.32 4.92
C ASN A 240 -6.41 -20.35 6.00
N ASP A 241 -6.07 -20.88 7.17
CA ASP A 241 -5.51 -20.12 8.31
C ASP A 241 -3.99 -19.85 8.18
N GLY A 242 -3.34 -20.33 7.12
CA GLY A 242 -1.91 -20.21 6.88
C GLY A 242 -1.00 -20.99 7.83
N SER A 243 -1.55 -21.86 8.69
CA SER A 243 -0.77 -22.63 9.70
C SER A 243 0.08 -23.75 9.08
N THR A 244 -0.25 -24.16 7.86
CA THR A 244 0.52 -25.16 7.10
C THR A 244 0.84 -24.64 5.72
N LEU A 245 2.02 -24.99 5.24
CA LEU A 245 2.52 -24.73 3.91
C LEU A 245 3.01 -26.04 3.31
N SER A 246 2.53 -26.43 2.13
CA SER A 246 3.08 -27.51 1.34
C SER A 246 3.73 -26.94 0.08
N VAL A 247 4.86 -27.50 -0.30
CA VAL A 247 5.59 -27.14 -1.53
C VAL A 247 5.89 -28.42 -2.26
N GLU A 248 5.53 -28.49 -3.52
CA GLU A 248 5.74 -29.68 -4.36
C GLU A 248 6.30 -29.31 -5.73
N THR A 249 7.04 -30.22 -6.33
CA THR A 249 7.57 -30.03 -7.69
C THR A 249 6.41 -30.02 -8.70
N THR A 250 6.57 -29.21 -9.74
CA THR A 250 5.55 -29.10 -10.81
C THR A 250 6.21 -29.08 -12.17
N THR A 251 5.51 -29.58 -13.17
CA THR A 251 5.86 -29.43 -14.59
C THR A 251 5.40 -28.08 -15.16
N ARG A 252 4.58 -27.34 -14.42
CA ARG A 252 4.20 -25.97 -14.79
C ARG A 252 5.48 -25.12 -14.74
N VAL A 253 5.80 -24.51 -15.86
CA VAL A 253 6.94 -23.59 -15.93
C VAL A 253 6.62 -22.38 -15.06
N ALA A 254 7.51 -22.10 -14.11
CA ALA A 254 7.45 -20.80 -13.44
C ALA A 254 7.49 -19.72 -14.54
N LYS A 255 6.35 -19.12 -14.82
CA LYS A 255 6.39 -17.91 -15.63
C LYS A 255 7.32 -17.00 -14.85
N LYS A 256 8.51 -16.74 -15.41
CA LYS A 256 9.38 -15.69 -14.90
C LYS A 256 8.46 -14.52 -14.73
N ALA A 257 8.17 -14.15 -13.47
CA ALA A 257 7.24 -13.07 -13.19
C ALA A 257 7.62 -11.98 -14.17
N PRO A 258 6.72 -11.48 -15.05
CA PRO A 258 7.11 -10.49 -16.02
C PRO A 258 7.90 -9.50 -15.19
N ALA A 259 9.19 -9.37 -15.50
CA ALA A 259 10.15 -8.64 -14.67
C ALA A 259 9.38 -7.39 -14.35
N ALA A 260 9.05 -7.18 -13.05
CA ALA A 260 8.10 -6.13 -12.65
C ALA A 260 8.54 -4.97 -13.48
N PRO A 261 7.71 -4.43 -14.41
CA PRO A 261 8.17 -3.64 -15.51
C PRO A 261 9.23 -2.76 -14.92
N GLN A 262 10.49 -2.98 -15.33
CA GLN A 262 11.63 -2.43 -14.57
C GLN A 262 11.32 -0.96 -14.60
N ARG A 263 10.75 -0.50 -13.50
CA ARG A 263 10.38 0.92 -13.42
C ARG A 263 11.69 1.60 -13.68
N PRO A 264 11.79 2.45 -14.69
CA PRO A 264 13.04 3.11 -14.96
C PRO A 264 13.53 3.63 -13.60
N PRO A 265 14.80 3.47 -13.25
CA PRO A 265 15.31 4.02 -12.00
C PRO A 265 14.92 5.49 -12.00
N ILE A 266 14.61 6.01 -10.81
CA ILE A 266 14.31 7.44 -10.69
C ILE A 266 15.31 8.24 -11.52
N LEU A 267 14.83 9.19 -12.28
CA LEU A 267 15.64 9.95 -13.20
C LEU A 267 16.81 10.59 -12.45
N ALA A 268 18.03 10.21 -12.83
CA ALA A 268 19.23 10.60 -12.11
C ALA A 268 19.59 12.06 -12.34
N ASN A 269 20.24 12.67 -11.36
CA ASN A 269 20.81 14.00 -11.46
C ASN A 269 21.75 14.14 -12.67
N GLY A 270 21.74 15.27 -13.34
CA GLY A 270 22.51 15.56 -14.56
C GLY A 270 21.89 15.03 -15.85
N LYS A 271 20.82 14.23 -15.81
CA LYS A 271 20.11 13.78 -17.02
C LYS A 271 19.14 14.85 -17.51
N ASP A 272 18.91 14.86 -18.84
CA ASP A 272 17.90 15.71 -19.44
C ASP A 272 16.52 15.32 -18.90
N ALA A 273 15.73 16.30 -18.45
CA ALA A 273 14.37 16.10 -17.99
C ALA A 273 13.48 15.81 -19.20
N PRO A 274 12.81 14.62 -19.24
CA PRO A 274 11.94 14.28 -20.36
C PRO A 274 10.77 15.25 -20.50
N ASP A 275 10.50 15.71 -21.70
CA ASP A 275 9.32 16.52 -21.98
C ASP A 275 8.03 15.75 -21.77
N PHE A 276 6.98 16.46 -21.38
CA PHE A 276 5.65 15.89 -21.12
C PHE A 276 4.55 16.87 -21.49
N LEU A 277 3.34 16.36 -21.62
CA LEU A 277 2.12 17.12 -21.82
C LEU A 277 1.16 16.85 -20.66
N VAL A 278 0.68 17.93 -20.03
CA VAL A 278 -0.31 17.91 -18.94
C VAL A 278 -1.34 19.00 -19.18
N THR A 279 -2.43 19.00 -18.43
CA THR A 279 -3.50 19.99 -18.58
C THR A 279 -3.70 20.82 -17.31
N THR A 280 -4.06 22.08 -17.47
CA THR A 280 -4.58 22.93 -16.39
C THR A 280 -6.00 22.50 -16.00
N PRO A 281 -6.55 22.99 -14.87
CA PRO A 281 -7.95 22.76 -14.53
C PRO A 281 -8.93 23.24 -15.60
N GLU A 282 -8.57 24.27 -16.33
CA GLU A 282 -9.36 24.87 -17.42
C GLU A 282 -9.18 24.12 -18.76
N GLY A 283 -8.30 23.09 -18.80
CA GLY A 283 -8.06 22.25 -19.98
C GLY A 283 -6.97 22.76 -20.91
N ALA A 284 -6.24 23.82 -20.56
CA ALA A 284 -5.11 24.27 -21.37
C ALA A 284 -3.92 23.30 -21.26
N GLU A 285 -3.27 23.03 -22.38
CA GLU A 285 -2.09 22.16 -22.44
C GLU A 285 -0.84 22.88 -22.00
N ILE A 286 -0.02 22.20 -21.20
CA ILE A 286 1.28 22.66 -20.68
C ILE A 286 2.34 21.61 -20.99
N LYS A 287 3.47 22.04 -21.55
CA LYS A 287 4.66 21.20 -21.78
C LYS A 287 5.81 21.65 -20.92
N LEU A 288 6.68 20.74 -20.49
CA LEU A 288 7.91 21.13 -19.81
C LEU A 288 8.78 22.03 -20.70
N ALA A 289 8.80 21.78 -22.02
CA ALA A 289 9.54 22.57 -23.00
C ALA A 289 9.17 24.06 -23.00
N ASP A 290 7.95 24.42 -22.58
CA ASP A 290 7.47 25.82 -22.52
C ASP A 290 8.23 26.64 -21.44
N TYR A 291 8.93 25.97 -20.54
CA TYR A 291 9.69 26.57 -19.43
C TYR A 291 11.20 26.51 -19.64
N LYS A 292 11.66 26.29 -20.87
CA LYS A 292 13.09 26.29 -21.17
C LYS A 292 13.74 27.63 -20.76
N GLY A 293 14.90 27.54 -20.11
CA GLY A 293 15.59 28.71 -19.57
C GLY A 293 15.13 29.14 -18.18
N LYS A 294 14.14 28.46 -17.61
CA LYS A 294 13.72 28.64 -16.21
C LYS A 294 14.15 27.46 -15.35
N VAL A 295 14.33 27.68 -14.05
CA VAL A 295 14.41 26.59 -13.08
C VAL A 295 13.00 26.09 -12.80
N VAL A 296 12.77 24.78 -12.91
CA VAL A 296 11.45 24.17 -12.71
C VAL A 296 11.48 23.30 -11.46
N ILE A 297 10.53 23.51 -10.56
CA ILE A 297 10.21 22.58 -9.46
C ILE A 297 9.02 21.75 -9.97
N LEU A 298 9.28 20.52 -10.37
CA LEU A 298 8.26 19.57 -10.83
C LEU A 298 7.88 18.67 -9.67
N ASP A 299 6.65 18.80 -9.18
CA ASP A 299 6.14 18.01 -8.05
C ASP A 299 5.03 17.05 -8.49
N PHE A 300 5.20 15.76 -8.21
CA PHE A 300 4.22 14.72 -8.48
C PHE A 300 3.41 14.40 -7.22
N TRP A 301 2.11 14.55 -7.31
CA TRP A 301 1.18 14.42 -6.19
C TRP A 301 -0.15 13.76 -6.60
N ALA A 302 -1.04 13.49 -5.63
CA ALA A 302 -2.42 13.04 -5.86
C ALA A 302 -3.35 13.51 -4.74
N THR A 303 -4.65 13.61 -5.00
CA THR A 303 -5.63 14.11 -4.02
C THR A 303 -5.75 13.19 -2.80
N TRP A 304 -5.55 11.90 -3.00
CA TRP A 304 -5.58 10.88 -1.94
C TRP A 304 -4.24 10.76 -1.19
N CYS A 305 -3.18 11.41 -1.66
CA CYS A 305 -1.83 11.27 -1.10
C CYS A 305 -1.64 12.12 0.16
N GLY A 306 -1.72 11.49 1.30
CA GLY A 306 -1.54 12.16 2.59
C GLY A 306 -0.21 12.88 2.77
N PRO A 307 0.93 12.25 2.49
CA PRO A 307 2.22 12.94 2.55
C PRO A 307 2.34 14.11 1.60
N CYS A 308 1.70 14.05 0.40
CA CYS A 308 1.68 15.17 -0.55
C CYS A 308 0.93 16.38 0.02
N MET A 309 -0.19 16.13 0.68
CA MET A 309 -0.96 17.23 1.33
C MET A 309 -0.15 17.92 2.43
N ARG A 310 0.82 17.24 3.04
CA ARG A 310 1.74 17.85 4.02
C ARG A 310 2.90 18.59 3.37
N SER A 311 3.39 18.13 2.21
CA SER A 311 4.49 18.79 1.51
C SER A 311 4.06 20.05 0.75
N MET A 312 2.82 20.11 0.26
CA MET A 312 2.33 21.24 -0.55
C MET A 312 2.38 22.60 0.16
N PRO A 313 2.02 22.76 1.46
CA PRO A 313 2.19 24.03 2.17
C PRO A 313 3.65 24.49 2.22
N HIS A 314 4.58 23.58 2.48
CA HIS A 314 6.02 23.89 2.44
C HIS A 314 6.47 24.30 1.03
N LEU A 315 5.98 23.61 0.00
CA LEU A 315 6.25 23.97 -1.39
C LEU A 315 5.72 25.38 -1.73
N GLU A 316 4.54 25.75 -1.20
CA GLU A 316 3.99 27.09 -1.36
C GLU A 316 4.85 28.17 -0.66
N GLU A 317 5.40 27.89 0.52
CA GLU A 317 6.33 28.80 1.20
C GLU A 317 7.61 28.98 0.39
N VAL A 318 8.17 27.90 -0.16
CA VAL A 318 9.34 27.97 -1.06
C VAL A 318 8.99 28.77 -2.31
N TRP A 319 7.85 28.48 -2.94
CA TRP A 319 7.38 29.18 -4.13
C TRP A 319 7.28 30.69 -3.92
N LYS A 320 6.65 31.14 -2.84
CA LYS A 320 6.53 32.57 -2.49
C LYS A 320 7.88 33.29 -2.40
N LYS A 321 8.93 32.60 -1.98
CA LYS A 321 10.29 33.15 -1.89
C LYS A 321 11.00 33.22 -3.24
N VAL A 322 10.64 32.36 -4.19
CA VAL A 322 11.41 32.23 -5.44
C VAL A 322 10.63 32.60 -6.71
N GLN A 323 9.32 32.87 -6.66
CA GLN A 323 8.47 33.16 -7.82
C GLN A 323 8.96 34.34 -8.66
N SER A 324 9.71 35.30 -8.07
CA SER A 324 10.31 36.44 -8.76
C SER A 324 11.71 36.12 -9.33
N LYS A 325 12.25 34.92 -9.13
CA LYS A 325 13.64 34.55 -9.40
C LYS A 325 13.84 33.62 -10.60
N ASN A 326 13.01 33.77 -11.64
CA ASN A 326 13.02 32.92 -12.84
C ASN A 326 12.83 31.41 -12.52
N VAL A 327 12.00 31.11 -11.54
CA VAL A 327 11.60 29.77 -11.13
C VAL A 327 10.13 29.56 -11.47
N VAL A 328 9.70 28.32 -11.69
CA VAL A 328 8.30 27.92 -11.77
C VAL A 328 8.07 26.63 -11.01
N VAL A 329 6.91 26.49 -10.39
CA VAL A 329 6.43 25.22 -9.82
C VAL A 329 5.39 24.62 -10.75
N LEU A 330 5.54 23.35 -11.10
CA LEU A 330 4.58 22.56 -11.85
C LEU A 330 4.13 21.39 -10.96
N ALA A 331 3.00 21.53 -10.29
CA ALA A 331 2.45 20.48 -9.43
C ALA A 331 1.50 19.58 -10.26
N VAL A 332 2.00 18.44 -10.68
CA VAL A 332 1.31 17.50 -11.57
C VAL A 332 0.62 16.41 -10.77
N CYS A 333 -0.70 16.39 -10.81
CA CYS A 333 -1.51 15.32 -10.23
C CYS A 333 -1.38 14.05 -11.09
N VAL A 334 -0.94 12.95 -10.46
CA VAL A 334 -0.70 11.64 -11.08
C VAL A 334 -1.40 10.55 -10.29
N TRP A 335 -1.68 9.40 -10.90
CA TRP A 335 -2.28 8.23 -10.26
C TRP A 335 -3.63 8.52 -9.58
N ASP A 336 -4.40 9.40 -10.18
CA ASP A 336 -5.66 9.89 -9.62
C ASP A 336 -6.79 9.90 -10.65
N ASP A 337 -8.01 10.03 -10.18
CA ASP A 337 -9.18 10.24 -11.01
C ASP A 337 -9.35 11.71 -11.35
N LYS A 338 -9.62 12.00 -12.64
CA LYS A 338 -9.89 13.39 -13.09
C LYS A 338 -11.04 14.03 -12.29
N SER A 339 -12.08 13.25 -11.96
CA SER A 339 -13.21 13.72 -11.18
C SER A 339 -12.83 14.07 -9.72
N ALA A 340 -11.89 13.34 -9.11
CA ALA A 340 -11.36 13.66 -7.79
C ALA A 340 -10.52 14.94 -7.82
N TYR A 341 -9.67 15.07 -8.84
CA TYR A 341 -8.89 16.27 -9.08
C TYR A 341 -9.78 17.50 -9.32
N ASP A 342 -10.80 17.39 -10.19
CA ASP A 342 -11.71 18.49 -10.51
C ASP A 342 -12.54 18.97 -9.32
N LYS A 343 -12.82 18.09 -8.40
CA LYS A 343 -13.48 18.44 -7.13
C LYS A 343 -12.49 19.10 -6.16
N TRP A 344 -11.27 18.57 -6.06
CA TRP A 344 -10.27 19.01 -5.09
C TRP A 344 -9.71 20.41 -5.41
N VAL A 345 -9.46 20.71 -6.70
CA VAL A 345 -8.80 21.97 -7.11
C VAL A 345 -9.60 23.21 -6.71
N PRO A 346 -10.90 23.35 -7.01
CA PRO A 346 -11.67 24.53 -6.59
C PRO A 346 -11.66 24.77 -5.07
N GLU A 347 -11.67 23.70 -4.28
CA GLU A 347 -11.67 23.76 -2.82
C GLU A 347 -10.31 24.19 -2.22
N ASN A 348 -9.23 24.04 -2.99
CA ASN A 348 -7.87 24.26 -2.49
C ASN A 348 -7.06 25.30 -3.29
N LYS A 349 -7.55 25.78 -4.44
CA LYS A 349 -6.89 26.76 -5.33
C LYS A 349 -6.45 28.03 -4.60
N SER A 350 -7.20 28.48 -3.60
CA SER A 350 -6.84 29.68 -2.82
C SER A 350 -5.64 29.49 -1.89
N LYS A 351 -5.25 28.23 -1.61
CA LYS A 351 -4.14 27.91 -0.70
C LYS A 351 -2.79 27.79 -1.43
N PHE A 352 -2.83 27.50 -2.72
CA PHE A 352 -1.67 27.24 -3.55
C PHE A 352 -1.68 28.14 -4.77
N THR A 353 -0.67 29.00 -4.89
CA THR A 353 -0.58 30.01 -5.96
C THR A 353 0.20 29.53 -7.18
N PHE A 354 0.84 28.37 -7.08
CA PHE A 354 1.51 27.72 -8.20
C PHE A 354 0.53 26.92 -9.08
N PRO A 355 0.87 26.67 -10.36
CA PRO A 355 0.06 25.84 -11.25
C PRO A 355 -0.22 24.43 -10.71
N LEU A 356 -1.51 24.08 -10.63
CA LEU A 356 -1.99 22.73 -10.38
C LEU A 356 -2.35 22.10 -11.71
N LEU A 357 -1.71 20.97 -12.05
CA LEU A 357 -1.79 20.36 -13.38
C LEU A 357 -2.26 18.90 -13.24
N PHE A 358 -2.78 18.34 -14.33
CA PHE A 358 -3.28 16.96 -14.35
C PHE A 358 -2.65 16.14 -15.48
N ASP A 359 -2.15 14.94 -15.16
CA ASP A 359 -1.68 13.96 -16.11
C ASP A 359 -2.87 13.16 -16.68
N ALA A 360 -3.17 13.27 -17.97
CA ALA A 360 -4.28 12.55 -18.58
C ALA A 360 -4.15 11.01 -18.50
N ALA A 361 -2.93 10.49 -18.34
CA ALA A 361 -2.66 9.07 -18.13
C ALA A 361 -2.67 8.68 -16.65
N ALA A 362 -3.14 9.54 -15.74
CA ALA A 362 -3.04 9.36 -14.28
C ALA A 362 -3.61 8.04 -13.76
N LYS A 363 -4.67 7.48 -14.37
CA LYS A 363 -5.24 6.18 -13.98
C LYS A 363 -4.35 4.98 -14.33
N ASP A 364 -3.49 5.10 -15.34
CA ASP A 364 -2.59 4.03 -15.76
C ASP A 364 -1.20 4.31 -15.19
N ASN A 365 -0.89 3.70 -14.06
CA ASN A 365 0.41 3.87 -13.41
C ASN A 365 1.60 3.60 -14.34
N ALA A 366 1.46 2.72 -15.32
CA ALA A 366 2.54 2.39 -16.25
C ALA A 366 2.74 3.47 -17.33
N LYS A 367 1.68 4.22 -17.67
CA LYS A 367 1.69 5.28 -18.69
C LYS A 367 1.83 6.67 -18.10
N SER A 368 1.54 6.82 -16.78
CA SER A 368 1.69 8.10 -16.10
C SER A 368 3.09 8.68 -16.29
N ILE A 369 3.16 9.98 -16.51
CA ILE A 369 4.41 10.73 -16.69
C ILE A 369 5.40 10.42 -15.57
N ALA A 370 4.95 10.40 -14.32
CA ALA A 370 5.77 10.12 -13.16
C ALA A 370 6.49 8.78 -13.28
N SER A 371 5.77 7.71 -13.62
CA SER A 371 6.34 6.37 -13.73
C SER A 371 7.10 6.16 -15.03
N ALA A 372 6.49 6.52 -16.16
CA ALA A 372 7.03 6.20 -17.49
C ALA A 372 8.25 7.02 -17.86
N LYS A 373 8.31 8.28 -17.45
CA LYS A 373 9.37 9.21 -17.86
C LYS A 373 10.35 9.54 -16.74
N TYR A 374 9.89 9.64 -15.51
CA TYR A 374 10.73 10.05 -14.38
C TYR A 374 11.10 8.89 -13.44
N GLY A 375 10.62 7.67 -13.68
CA GLY A 375 10.93 6.50 -12.86
C GLY A 375 10.38 6.56 -11.45
N VAL A 376 9.40 7.42 -11.19
CA VAL A 376 8.78 7.60 -9.89
C VAL A 376 7.97 6.37 -9.52
N SER A 377 8.17 5.87 -8.31
CA SER A 377 7.47 4.70 -7.76
C SER A 377 6.61 5.03 -6.54
N GLY A 378 6.66 6.25 -6.06
CA GLY A 378 5.89 6.73 -4.90
C GLY A 378 5.82 8.26 -4.90
N ILE A 379 4.78 8.81 -4.29
CA ILE A 379 4.54 10.25 -4.16
C ILE A 379 4.46 10.66 -2.68
N PRO A 380 4.83 11.91 -2.33
CA PRO A 380 5.32 12.96 -3.21
C PRO A 380 6.70 12.64 -3.80
N SER A 381 6.94 13.10 -5.02
CA SER A 381 8.26 13.10 -5.63
C SER A 381 8.48 14.43 -6.34
N THR A 382 9.52 15.12 -5.97
CA THR A 382 9.83 16.47 -6.47
C THR A 382 11.15 16.45 -7.21
N PHE A 383 11.21 17.05 -8.40
CA PHE A 383 12.44 17.25 -9.16
C PHE A 383 12.72 18.74 -9.29
N VAL A 384 13.95 19.14 -8.99
CA VAL A 384 14.45 20.45 -9.36
C VAL A 384 15.20 20.31 -10.66
N ILE A 385 14.72 21.02 -11.70
CA ILE A 385 15.26 21.00 -13.07
C ILE A 385 15.91 22.36 -13.30
N GLY A 386 17.17 22.36 -13.73
CA GLY A 386 17.91 23.57 -14.03
C GLY A 386 17.42 24.28 -15.27
N ALA A 387 17.84 25.53 -15.47
CA ALA A 387 17.53 26.33 -16.66
C ALA A 387 18.05 25.70 -17.97
N ASP A 388 19.04 24.82 -17.87
CA ASP A 388 19.57 24.01 -18.97
C ASP A 388 18.71 22.80 -19.32
N GLY A 389 17.61 22.55 -18.57
CA GLY A 389 16.71 21.42 -18.74
C GLY A 389 17.20 20.11 -18.11
N LYS A 390 18.26 20.13 -17.31
CA LYS A 390 18.79 18.93 -16.63
C LYS A 390 18.27 18.83 -15.19
N VAL A 391 18.07 17.59 -14.75
CA VAL A 391 17.73 17.31 -13.34
C VAL A 391 18.90 17.70 -12.45
N VAL A 392 18.66 18.66 -11.57
CA VAL A 392 19.61 19.03 -10.50
C VAL A 392 19.50 18.08 -9.33
N GLU A 393 18.27 17.78 -8.91
CA GLU A 393 18.00 16.86 -7.80
C GLU A 393 16.62 16.21 -7.96
N GLY A 394 16.52 14.89 -7.66
CA GLY A 394 15.29 14.14 -7.52
C GLY A 394 15.04 13.78 -6.05
N ILE A 395 13.92 14.19 -5.49
CA ILE A 395 13.57 14.07 -4.07
C ILE A 395 12.35 13.17 -3.94
N VAL A 396 12.46 12.05 -3.21
CA VAL A 396 11.34 11.13 -2.96
C VAL A 396 10.88 11.27 -1.52
N GLY A 397 9.57 11.37 -1.34
CA GLY A 397 8.94 11.52 -0.04
C GLY A 397 9.12 12.91 0.56
N PHE A 398 8.49 13.13 1.72
CA PHE A 398 8.57 14.38 2.47
C PHE A 398 9.05 14.10 3.89
N GLY A 399 10.10 14.79 4.33
CA GLY A 399 10.76 14.63 5.63
C GLY A 399 10.12 15.40 6.78
N GLY A 400 8.99 16.10 6.55
CA GLY A 400 8.33 16.95 7.54
C GLY A 400 8.75 18.42 7.43
N ASP A 401 8.36 19.23 8.42
CA ASP A 401 8.51 20.70 8.39
C ASP A 401 9.98 21.17 8.37
N SER A 402 10.92 20.32 8.75
CA SER A 402 12.36 20.60 8.69
C SER A 402 13.02 20.17 7.37
N ASP A 403 12.25 19.69 6.39
CA ASP A 403 12.77 19.22 5.12
C ASP A 403 13.26 20.40 4.25
N LYS A 404 14.55 20.50 4.05
CA LYS A 404 15.20 21.57 3.27
C LYS A 404 15.75 21.10 1.92
N ARG A 405 15.42 19.89 1.50
CA ARG A 405 15.99 19.29 0.28
C ARG A 405 15.62 20.08 -1.00
N VAL A 406 14.43 20.68 -1.05
CA VAL A 406 14.02 21.52 -2.20
C VAL A 406 14.83 22.81 -2.24
N GLU A 407 15.00 23.50 -1.10
CA GLU A 407 15.82 24.72 -1.00
C GLU A 407 17.29 24.44 -1.31
N GLU A 408 17.82 23.30 -0.84
CA GLU A 408 19.19 22.86 -1.14
C GLU A 408 19.38 22.59 -2.64
N ALA A 409 18.39 21.94 -3.28
CA ALA A 409 18.40 21.70 -4.71
C ALA A 409 18.30 22.99 -5.52
N LEU A 410 17.48 23.96 -5.08
CA LEU A 410 17.41 25.29 -5.69
C LEU A 410 18.74 26.03 -5.58
N LYS A 411 19.43 25.95 -4.44
CA LYS A 411 20.79 26.53 -4.30
C LYS A 411 21.77 25.91 -5.28
N LYS A 412 21.72 24.58 -5.49
CA LYS A 412 22.53 23.90 -6.52
C LYS A 412 22.19 24.40 -7.94
N ALA A 413 20.93 24.78 -8.19
CA ALA A 413 20.47 25.37 -9.45
C ALA A 413 20.79 26.88 -9.57
N GLY A 414 21.50 27.46 -8.62
CA GLY A 414 21.87 28.89 -8.60
C GLY A 414 20.77 29.83 -8.08
N ILE A 415 19.75 29.32 -7.41
CA ILE A 415 18.62 30.09 -6.87
C ILE A 415 18.79 30.24 -5.34
N SER A 416 18.91 31.48 -4.86
CA SER A 416 18.83 31.77 -3.42
C SER A 416 17.38 31.65 -2.92
N VAL A 417 17.20 31.09 -1.70
CA VAL A 417 15.88 30.85 -1.07
C VAL A 417 15.80 31.59 0.28
N ASP A 418 16.38 32.76 0.34
CA ASP A 418 16.39 33.59 1.56
C ASP A 418 15.07 34.32 1.77
#